data_9a0dd2b89b0fcd4c7c1fd3111f707330
#
_entry.id   9a0dd2b89b0fcd4c7c1fd3111f707330
#
_cell.length_a   1.000
_cell.length_b   1.000
_cell.length_c   1.000
_cell.angle_alpha   90.00
_cell.angle_beta   90.00
_cell.angle_gamma   90.00
#
_symmetry.space_group_name_H-M   'P 1'
#
loop_
_entity.id
_entity.type
_entity.pdbx_description
1 polymer ?
#
loop_
_entity_poly.entity_id
_entity_poly.type
_entity_poly.pdbx_seq_one_letter_code
_entity_poly.pdbx_strand_id
1 'polypeptide(L)'
;MVCGVALTFAAWPAFAANSLPVDAIVLGKTDLDRGYADMYNLQFAQAHAEFTAWMQTNPNDPMGPVSDAAAYLFTEFARLNVLDVDLFDDDNHFESRGKRTTDPAVKAAFQRDLEQADRLATLALTHAPQDANALFARTLVNGLHADYAQMIEGRDFAGLHYTRLASKDAERLLTIAPHMDDAYLAVGLENYILGLKPAPVRWLLALTGAETNAALGKRDMELTASQGHYLAPFARLLLAVAALRDKKNDRARQILASLAAEFPNNPLYARQLAKIR
;
A
#
# COMPACT_ATOMS: atom_id res chain seq x y z
N MET A 1 -53.68 25.69 30.46
CA MET A 1 -52.28 26.12 30.46
C MET A 1 -51.47 24.96 29.86
N VAL A 2 -51.24 25.02 28.57
CA VAL A 2 -50.55 23.93 27.83
C VAL A 2 -49.18 24.50 27.43
N CYS A 3 -48.11 23.93 28.05
CA CYS A 3 -46.72 24.27 27.68
C CYS A 3 -46.32 23.44 26.46
N GLY A 4 -46.18 24.13 25.34
CA GLY A 4 -45.57 23.52 24.12
C GLY A 4 -44.06 23.52 24.25
N VAL A 5 -43.47 22.33 24.16
CA VAL A 5 -42.01 22.16 24.04
C VAL A 5 -41.68 22.24 22.54
N ALA A 6 -40.99 23.30 22.15
CA ALA A 6 -40.45 23.41 20.80
C ALA A 6 -39.16 22.61 20.70
N LEU A 7 -39.20 21.55 19.91
CA LEU A 7 -38.01 20.77 19.50
C LEU A 7 -37.28 21.54 18.40
N THR A 8 -36.16 22.16 18.75
CA THR A 8 -35.23 22.75 17.78
C THR A 8 -34.40 21.63 17.16
N PHE A 9 -34.66 21.32 15.88
CA PHE A 9 -33.77 20.48 15.06
C PHE A 9 -32.48 21.27 14.80
N ALA A 10 -31.42 20.88 15.50
CA ALA A 10 -30.07 21.31 15.13
C ALA A 10 -29.72 20.65 13.79
N ALA A 11 -29.57 21.46 12.74
CA ALA A 11 -29.06 21.02 11.45
C ALA A 11 -27.60 20.58 11.64
N TRP A 12 -27.32 19.31 11.42
CA TRP A 12 -25.97 18.79 11.30
C TRP A 12 -25.31 19.44 10.07
N PRO A 13 -24.07 19.96 10.20
CA PRO A 13 -23.36 20.47 9.05
C PRO A 13 -23.14 19.32 8.06
N ALA A 14 -23.61 19.54 6.82
CA ALA A 14 -23.29 18.69 5.70
C ALA A 14 -21.75 18.62 5.58
N PHE A 15 -21.17 17.44 5.79
CA PHE A 15 -19.78 17.19 5.44
C PHE A 15 -19.66 17.45 3.94
N ALA A 16 -19.04 18.58 3.59
CA ALA A 16 -18.59 18.85 2.24
C ALA A 16 -17.73 17.66 1.81
N ALA A 17 -18.04 17.10 0.65
CA ALA A 17 -17.20 16.09 0.00
C ALA A 17 -15.83 16.76 -0.21
N ASN A 18 -14.87 16.49 0.69
CA ASN A 18 -13.50 16.91 0.52
C ASN A 18 -12.99 16.25 -0.75
N SER A 19 -12.94 17.02 -1.84
CA SER A 19 -12.03 16.74 -2.93
C SER A 19 -10.63 16.68 -2.30
N LEU A 20 -9.94 15.52 -2.39
CA LEU A 20 -8.55 15.44 -2.01
C LEU A 20 -7.81 16.58 -2.71
N PRO A 21 -7.00 17.39 -2.00
CA PRO A 21 -6.16 18.38 -2.66
C PRO A 21 -5.27 17.62 -3.64
N VAL A 22 -5.34 17.99 -4.91
CA VAL A 22 -4.50 17.45 -5.99
C VAL A 22 -3.18 18.24 -5.98
N ASP A 23 -2.59 18.44 -4.83
CA ASP A 23 -1.19 18.83 -4.77
C ASP A 23 -0.41 17.53 -4.91
N ALA A 24 -0.03 17.24 -6.16
CA ALA A 24 0.84 16.11 -6.47
C ALA A 24 2.04 16.15 -5.53
N ILE A 25 2.18 15.12 -4.72
CA ILE A 25 3.41 14.92 -3.92
C ILE A 25 4.52 14.87 -4.93
N VAL A 26 5.38 15.89 -4.95
CA VAL A 26 6.44 16.03 -5.95
C VAL A 26 7.51 14.98 -5.63
N LEU A 27 7.32 13.77 -6.14
CA LEU A 27 8.39 12.81 -6.28
C LEU A 27 9.38 13.40 -7.29
N GLY A 28 10.62 13.67 -6.93
CA GLY A 28 11.58 14.16 -7.92
C GLY A 28 12.83 14.83 -7.38
N LYS A 29 13.04 14.86 -6.07
CA LYS A 29 14.25 15.52 -5.49
C LYS A 29 15.42 14.57 -5.31
N THR A 30 15.18 13.33 -4.94
CA THR A 30 16.22 12.32 -4.72
C THR A 30 16.16 11.22 -5.78
N ASP A 31 17.19 10.37 -5.83
CA ASP A 31 17.19 9.19 -6.69
C ASP A 31 16.07 8.22 -6.29
N LEU A 32 15.77 8.09 -4.98
CA LEU A 32 14.63 7.31 -4.51
C LEU A 32 13.30 7.86 -5.05
N ASP A 33 13.09 9.17 -4.97
CA ASP A 33 11.86 9.81 -5.45
C ASP A 33 11.65 9.55 -6.96
N ARG A 34 12.73 9.72 -7.75
CA ARG A 34 12.66 9.47 -9.20
C ARG A 34 12.40 8.01 -9.51
N GLY A 35 13.07 7.10 -8.78
CA GLY A 35 12.85 5.67 -8.91
C GLY A 35 11.41 5.25 -8.63
N TYR A 36 10.78 5.80 -7.58
CA TYR A 36 9.36 5.54 -7.31
C TYR A 36 8.44 6.13 -8.39
N ALA A 37 8.71 7.34 -8.87
CA ALA A 37 7.94 7.95 -9.97
C ALA A 37 8.02 7.11 -11.26
N ASP A 38 9.21 6.63 -11.60
CA ASP A 38 9.43 5.76 -12.76
C ASP A 38 8.76 4.39 -12.57
N MET A 39 8.84 3.82 -11.38
CA MET A 39 8.17 2.55 -11.05
C MET A 39 6.65 2.67 -11.24
N TYR A 40 6.01 3.72 -10.74
CA TYR A 40 4.57 3.95 -10.92
C TYR A 40 4.17 4.25 -12.36
N ASN A 41 5.10 4.78 -13.17
CA ASN A 41 4.95 4.92 -14.62
C ASN A 41 5.27 3.63 -15.41
N LEU A 42 5.56 2.51 -14.76
CA LEU A 42 6.01 1.24 -15.35
C LEU A 42 7.33 1.37 -16.15
N GLN A 43 8.14 2.39 -15.87
CA GLN A 43 9.45 2.61 -16.45
C GLN A 43 10.51 1.89 -15.61
N PHE A 44 10.39 0.56 -15.49
CA PHE A 44 11.16 -0.23 -14.52
C PHE A 44 12.68 -0.15 -14.74
N ALA A 45 13.15 -0.06 -15.99
CA ALA A 45 14.59 0.06 -16.26
C ALA A 45 15.16 1.38 -15.67
N GLN A 46 14.41 2.47 -15.77
CA GLN A 46 14.76 3.77 -15.18
C GLN A 46 14.70 3.69 -13.65
N ALA A 47 13.63 3.11 -13.09
CA ALA A 47 13.50 2.92 -11.63
C ALA A 47 14.69 2.14 -11.07
N HIS A 48 15.10 1.03 -11.68
CA HIS A 48 16.27 0.25 -11.27
C HIS A 48 17.57 1.06 -11.34
N ALA A 49 17.74 1.92 -12.37
CA ALA A 49 18.92 2.77 -12.48
C ALA A 49 18.98 3.80 -11.35
N GLU A 50 17.85 4.44 -11.00
CA GLU A 50 17.76 5.41 -9.91
C GLU A 50 18.01 4.74 -8.55
N PHE A 51 17.39 3.60 -8.27
CA PHE A 51 17.62 2.86 -7.02
C PHE A 51 19.07 2.36 -6.90
N THR A 52 19.68 1.94 -8.02
CA THR A 52 21.11 1.58 -8.07
C THR A 52 21.99 2.78 -7.75
N ALA A 53 21.70 3.96 -8.31
CA ALA A 53 22.43 5.19 -7.99
C ALA A 53 22.35 5.55 -6.51
N TRP A 54 21.14 5.40 -5.91
CA TRP A 54 20.97 5.59 -4.47
C TRP A 54 21.83 4.61 -3.66
N MET A 55 21.82 3.31 -4.00
CA MET A 55 22.63 2.30 -3.30
C MET A 55 24.14 2.56 -3.40
N GLN A 56 24.61 3.14 -4.52
CA GLN A 56 26.03 3.50 -4.69
C GLN A 56 26.43 4.67 -3.78
N THR A 57 25.56 5.65 -3.61
CA THR A 57 25.82 6.83 -2.77
C THR A 57 25.51 6.60 -1.29
N ASN A 58 24.59 5.67 -0.99
CA ASN A 58 24.10 5.35 0.34
C ASN A 58 24.17 3.82 0.62
N PRO A 59 25.37 3.20 0.63
CA PRO A 59 25.53 1.74 0.64
C PRO A 59 25.00 1.04 1.90
N ASN A 60 24.79 1.78 2.99
CA ASN A 60 24.26 1.26 4.25
C ASN A 60 22.77 1.60 4.47
N ASP A 61 22.13 2.27 3.54
CA ASP A 61 20.72 2.62 3.64
C ASP A 61 19.86 1.47 3.13
N PRO A 62 18.98 0.88 3.97
CA PRO A 62 18.10 -0.21 3.55
C PRO A 62 17.02 0.21 2.54
N MET A 63 16.77 1.52 2.39
CA MET A 63 15.75 2.02 1.44
C MET A 63 16.14 1.76 -0.01
N GLY A 64 17.42 1.80 -0.37
CA GLY A 64 17.86 1.49 -1.74
C GLY A 64 17.43 0.09 -2.18
N PRO A 65 17.92 -0.97 -1.54
CA PRO A 65 17.58 -2.34 -1.96
C PRO A 65 16.10 -2.70 -1.77
N VAL A 66 15.38 -2.19 -0.76
CA VAL A 66 13.95 -2.48 -0.63
C VAL A 66 13.14 -1.82 -1.75
N SER A 67 13.53 -0.63 -2.20
CA SER A 67 12.88 0.07 -3.32
C SER A 67 13.14 -0.64 -4.65
N ASP A 68 14.35 -1.15 -4.86
CA ASP A 68 14.68 -1.95 -6.05
C ASP A 68 13.92 -3.27 -6.07
N ALA A 69 13.78 -3.93 -4.92
CA ALA A 69 12.92 -5.11 -4.76
C ALA A 69 11.45 -4.80 -5.11
N ALA A 70 10.93 -3.64 -4.69
CA ALA A 70 9.58 -3.21 -5.06
C ALA A 70 9.44 -3.10 -6.59
N ALA A 71 10.41 -2.52 -7.30
CA ALA A 71 10.37 -2.41 -8.75
C ALA A 71 10.38 -3.79 -9.45
N TYR A 72 11.14 -4.77 -8.95
CA TYR A 72 11.07 -6.15 -9.45
C TYR A 72 9.70 -6.78 -9.22
N LEU A 73 9.10 -6.59 -8.06
CA LEU A 73 7.75 -7.11 -7.79
C LEU A 73 6.70 -6.47 -8.69
N PHE A 74 6.75 -5.14 -8.86
CA PHE A 74 5.83 -4.41 -9.75
C PHE A 74 6.03 -4.78 -11.23
N THR A 75 7.25 -5.12 -11.65
CA THR A 75 7.52 -5.70 -12.97
C THR A 75 6.72 -6.98 -13.18
N GLU A 76 6.75 -7.91 -12.21
CA GLU A 76 5.97 -9.15 -12.27
C GLU A 76 4.47 -8.88 -12.17
N PHE A 77 4.04 -7.94 -11.35
CA PHE A 77 2.64 -7.54 -11.27
C PHE A 77 2.10 -7.01 -12.60
N ALA A 78 2.89 -6.17 -13.28
CA ALA A 78 2.53 -5.65 -14.59
C ALA A 78 2.49 -6.77 -15.65
N ARG A 79 3.50 -7.65 -15.68
CA ARG A 79 3.60 -8.78 -16.61
C ARG A 79 2.45 -9.78 -16.42
N LEU A 80 2.07 -10.04 -15.19
CA LEU A 80 1.04 -11.03 -14.82
C LEU A 80 -0.36 -10.44 -14.69
N ASN A 81 -0.53 -9.14 -14.94
CA ASN A 81 -1.77 -8.39 -14.76
C ASN A 81 -2.37 -8.57 -13.35
N VAL A 82 -1.51 -8.60 -12.32
CA VAL A 82 -1.92 -8.81 -10.92
C VAL A 82 -2.72 -7.63 -10.38
N LEU A 83 -2.40 -6.41 -10.85
CA LEU A 83 -3.05 -5.17 -10.40
C LEU A 83 -4.34 -4.85 -11.18
N ASP A 84 -4.87 -5.81 -11.92
CA ASP A 84 -6.16 -5.67 -12.59
C ASP A 84 -7.29 -5.65 -11.53
N VAL A 85 -8.11 -4.60 -11.51
CA VAL A 85 -9.17 -4.44 -10.51
C VAL A 85 -10.20 -5.57 -10.54
N ASP A 86 -10.39 -6.22 -11.69
CA ASP A 86 -11.28 -7.37 -11.82
C ASP A 86 -10.87 -8.54 -10.91
N LEU A 87 -9.60 -8.59 -10.50
CA LEU A 87 -9.12 -9.60 -9.55
C LEU A 87 -9.66 -9.35 -8.13
N PHE A 88 -10.00 -8.11 -7.81
CA PHE A 88 -10.34 -7.68 -6.46
C PHE A 88 -11.80 -7.26 -6.29
N ASP A 89 -12.58 -7.23 -7.37
CA ASP A 89 -13.99 -6.81 -7.33
C ASP A 89 -14.89 -7.84 -6.64
N ASP A 90 -14.48 -9.13 -6.66
CA ASP A 90 -15.18 -10.25 -6.04
C ASP A 90 -14.19 -11.17 -5.30
N ASP A 91 -14.56 -11.60 -4.08
CA ASP A 91 -13.78 -12.53 -3.27
C ASP A 91 -13.55 -13.88 -4.00
N ASN A 92 -14.52 -14.34 -4.80
CA ASN A 92 -14.38 -15.58 -5.55
C ASN A 92 -13.27 -15.48 -6.61
N HIS A 93 -13.12 -14.34 -7.29
CA HIS A 93 -12.03 -14.09 -8.23
C HIS A 93 -10.68 -14.07 -7.51
N PHE A 94 -10.62 -13.43 -6.35
CA PHE A 94 -9.42 -13.39 -5.54
C PHE A 94 -9.05 -14.78 -4.98
N GLU A 95 -10.00 -15.52 -4.45
CA GLU A 95 -9.78 -16.86 -3.88
C GLU A 95 -9.44 -17.90 -4.94
N SER A 96 -9.98 -17.79 -6.17
CA SER A 96 -9.72 -18.69 -7.28
C SER A 96 -8.39 -18.43 -8.01
N ARG A 97 -7.66 -17.36 -7.63
CA ARG A 97 -6.36 -17.05 -8.22
C ARG A 97 -5.39 -18.20 -7.95
N GLY A 98 -4.86 -18.81 -8.99
CA GLY A 98 -3.84 -19.85 -8.89
C GLY A 98 -2.45 -19.27 -8.61
N LYS A 99 -1.51 -20.17 -8.28
CA LYS A 99 -0.09 -19.85 -8.28
C LYS A 99 0.33 -19.35 -9.67
N ARG A 100 1.03 -18.23 -9.70
CA ARG A 100 1.59 -17.65 -10.93
C ARG A 100 3.05 -18.01 -11.09
N THR A 101 3.48 -18.14 -12.33
CA THR A 101 4.89 -18.42 -12.64
C THR A 101 5.61 -17.12 -12.91
N THR A 102 6.55 -16.79 -12.03
CA THR A 102 7.43 -15.64 -12.17
C THR A 102 8.58 -15.91 -13.14
N ASP A 103 9.16 -14.85 -13.69
CA ASP A 103 10.46 -14.94 -14.32
C ASP A 103 11.52 -15.31 -13.26
N PRO A 104 12.31 -16.39 -13.45
CA PRO A 104 13.29 -16.82 -12.46
C PRO A 104 14.37 -15.79 -12.17
N ALA A 105 14.78 -14.98 -13.15
CA ALA A 105 15.79 -13.95 -12.98
C ALA A 105 15.22 -12.77 -12.15
N VAL A 106 14.00 -12.34 -12.44
CA VAL A 106 13.30 -11.30 -11.67
C VAL A 106 13.07 -11.76 -10.24
N LYS A 107 12.64 -13.01 -10.05
CA LYS A 107 12.48 -13.60 -8.71
C LYS A 107 13.79 -13.59 -7.93
N ALA A 108 14.88 -14.00 -8.54
CA ALA A 108 16.19 -14.05 -7.88
C ALA A 108 16.69 -12.65 -7.51
N ALA A 109 16.47 -11.64 -8.37
CA ALA A 109 16.81 -10.26 -8.09
C ALA A 109 15.97 -9.70 -6.94
N PHE A 110 14.65 -9.89 -6.99
CA PHE A 110 13.73 -9.53 -5.91
C PHE A 110 14.16 -10.09 -4.55
N GLN A 111 14.46 -11.39 -4.50
CA GLN A 111 14.86 -12.04 -3.25
C GLN A 111 16.20 -11.51 -2.72
N ARG A 112 17.19 -11.36 -3.60
CA ARG A 112 18.50 -10.80 -3.24
C ARG A 112 18.38 -9.42 -2.61
N ASP A 113 17.58 -8.54 -3.21
CA ASP A 113 17.45 -7.16 -2.76
C ASP A 113 16.62 -7.06 -1.48
N LEU A 114 15.59 -7.88 -1.32
CA LEU A 114 14.88 -8.00 -0.03
C LEU A 114 15.78 -8.50 1.09
N GLU A 115 16.59 -9.52 0.85
CA GLU A 115 17.55 -10.04 1.84
C GLU A 115 18.60 -8.97 2.19
N GLN A 116 19.06 -8.20 1.22
CA GLN A 116 20.00 -7.09 1.48
C GLN A 116 19.35 -6.01 2.34
N ALA A 117 18.13 -5.58 2.00
CA ALA A 117 17.38 -4.59 2.76
C ALA A 117 17.14 -5.04 4.22
N ASP A 118 16.72 -6.29 4.41
CA ASP A 118 16.46 -6.84 5.75
C ASP A 118 17.74 -6.90 6.59
N ARG A 119 18.87 -7.32 6.00
CA ARG A 119 20.18 -7.31 6.68
C ARG A 119 20.58 -5.91 7.11
N LEU A 120 20.47 -4.91 6.21
CA LEU A 120 20.83 -3.52 6.51
C LEU A 120 19.92 -2.93 7.59
N ALA A 121 18.60 -3.13 7.46
CA ALA A 121 17.63 -2.66 8.45
C ALA A 121 17.87 -3.31 9.82
N THR A 122 18.11 -4.62 9.86
CA THR A 122 18.40 -5.35 11.10
C THR A 122 19.68 -4.84 11.76
N LEU A 123 20.73 -4.60 10.98
CA LEU A 123 21.98 -4.05 11.49
C LEU A 123 21.77 -2.64 12.07
N ALA A 124 21.08 -1.76 11.35
CA ALA A 124 20.77 -0.41 11.82
C ALA A 124 19.94 -0.45 13.13
N LEU A 125 18.93 -1.30 13.22
CA LEU A 125 18.09 -1.46 14.41
C LEU A 125 18.84 -2.10 15.61
N THR A 126 19.88 -2.86 15.35
CA THR A 126 20.75 -3.39 16.41
C THR A 126 21.54 -2.26 17.07
N HIS A 127 22.01 -1.28 16.30
CA HIS A 127 22.76 -0.13 16.80
C HIS A 127 21.84 1.00 17.31
N ALA A 128 20.74 1.23 16.61
CA ALA A 128 19.75 2.27 16.92
C ALA A 128 18.33 1.68 16.86
N PRO A 129 17.83 1.10 17.98
CA PRO A 129 16.51 0.42 17.99
C PRO A 129 15.31 1.31 17.61
N GLN A 130 15.49 2.63 17.57
CA GLN A 130 14.48 3.62 17.19
C GLN A 130 14.80 4.31 15.85
N ASP A 131 15.63 3.71 15.01
CA ASP A 131 15.92 4.23 13.68
C ASP A 131 14.65 4.14 12.81
N ALA A 132 14.08 5.32 12.52
CA ALA A 132 12.82 5.41 11.77
C ALA A 132 12.95 4.92 10.33
N ASN A 133 14.10 5.20 9.68
CA ASN A 133 14.36 4.76 8.32
C ASN A 133 14.46 3.24 8.22
N ALA A 134 15.18 2.63 9.15
CA ALA A 134 15.33 1.17 9.21
C ALA A 134 14.00 0.46 9.57
N LEU A 135 13.17 1.05 10.45
CA LEU A 135 11.83 0.53 10.74
C LEU A 135 10.92 0.63 9.52
N PHE A 136 10.99 1.74 8.78
CA PHE A 136 10.21 1.90 7.55
C PHE A 136 10.66 0.91 6.47
N ALA A 137 11.95 0.76 6.23
CA ALA A 137 12.47 -0.22 5.29
C ALA A 137 12.04 -1.65 5.65
N ARG A 138 12.05 -2.02 6.93
CA ARG A 138 11.59 -3.34 7.38
C ARG A 138 10.09 -3.52 7.25
N THR A 139 9.31 -2.46 7.44
CA THR A 139 7.88 -2.45 7.11
C THR A 139 7.66 -2.78 5.64
N LEU A 140 8.43 -2.14 4.73
CA LEU A 140 8.37 -2.41 3.30
C LEU A 140 8.82 -3.83 2.95
N VAL A 141 9.91 -4.33 3.54
CA VAL A 141 10.39 -5.72 3.34
C VAL A 141 9.27 -6.72 3.66
N ASN A 142 8.63 -6.57 4.82
CA ASN A 142 7.54 -7.45 5.22
C ASN A 142 6.30 -7.27 4.32
N GLY A 143 5.98 -6.05 3.90
CA GLY A 143 4.91 -5.77 2.94
C GLY A 143 5.13 -6.46 1.60
N LEU A 144 6.33 -6.35 1.03
CA LEU A 144 6.69 -6.99 -0.24
C LEU A 144 6.69 -8.53 -0.15
N HIS A 145 7.11 -9.09 0.99
CA HIS A 145 6.94 -10.54 1.24
C HIS A 145 5.47 -10.93 1.29
N ALA A 146 4.61 -10.12 1.93
CA ALA A 146 3.18 -10.39 1.98
C ALA A 146 2.57 -10.39 0.58
N ASP A 147 2.86 -9.36 -0.21
CA ASP A 147 2.37 -9.21 -1.57
C ASP A 147 2.84 -10.34 -2.48
N TYR A 148 4.12 -10.71 -2.41
CA TYR A 148 4.65 -11.83 -3.18
C TYR A 148 3.97 -13.15 -2.80
N ALA A 149 3.84 -13.43 -1.51
CA ALA A 149 3.22 -14.66 -1.02
C ALA A 149 1.74 -14.76 -1.45
N GLN A 150 0.98 -13.68 -1.30
CA GLN A 150 -0.46 -13.66 -1.63
C GLN A 150 -0.69 -13.59 -3.13
N MET A 151 -0.06 -12.64 -3.82
CA MET A 151 -0.43 -12.28 -5.19
C MET A 151 0.25 -13.15 -6.24
N ILE A 152 1.43 -13.70 -5.93
CA ILE A 152 2.21 -14.54 -6.84
C ILE A 152 2.10 -16.03 -6.48
N GLU A 153 2.33 -16.36 -5.21
CA GLU A 153 2.39 -17.77 -4.79
C GLU A 153 1.04 -18.34 -4.36
N GLY A 154 0.02 -17.51 -4.12
CA GLY A 154 -1.28 -17.93 -3.61
C GLY A 154 -1.21 -18.49 -2.17
N ARG A 155 -0.23 -18.04 -1.38
CA ARG A 155 0.03 -18.50 -0.01
C ARG A 155 -0.55 -17.52 1.00
N ASP A 156 -1.87 -17.52 1.17
CA ASP A 156 -2.60 -16.53 1.96
C ASP A 156 -2.18 -16.49 3.43
N PHE A 157 -1.95 -17.66 4.06
CA PHE A 157 -1.49 -17.67 5.46
C PHE A 157 -0.09 -17.08 5.65
N ALA A 158 0.81 -17.33 4.71
CA ALA A 158 2.14 -16.73 4.74
C ALA A 158 2.05 -15.23 4.51
N GLY A 159 1.24 -14.81 3.54
CA GLY A 159 1.01 -13.39 3.27
C GLY A 159 0.41 -12.67 4.48
N LEU A 160 -0.60 -13.25 5.12
CA LEU A 160 -1.18 -12.67 6.34
C LEU A 160 -0.16 -12.55 7.48
N HIS A 161 0.72 -13.54 7.63
CA HIS A 161 1.80 -13.48 8.61
C HIS A 161 2.73 -12.28 8.35
N TYR A 162 3.17 -12.09 7.11
CA TYR A 162 4.03 -10.96 6.74
C TYR A 162 3.30 -9.61 6.82
N THR A 163 2.02 -9.54 6.44
CA THR A 163 1.19 -8.33 6.64
C THR A 163 1.20 -7.92 8.11
N ARG A 164 1.06 -8.87 9.03
CA ARG A 164 1.08 -8.61 10.46
C ARG A 164 2.45 -8.15 10.97
N LEU A 165 3.55 -8.69 10.42
CA LEU A 165 4.90 -8.22 10.74
C LEU A 165 5.11 -6.78 10.24
N ALA A 166 4.67 -6.47 9.02
CA ALA A 166 4.72 -5.12 8.46
C ALA A 166 3.94 -4.12 9.32
N SER A 167 2.70 -4.46 9.70
CA SER A 167 1.87 -3.61 10.57
C SER A 167 2.53 -3.36 11.92
N LYS A 168 3.10 -4.38 12.55
CA LYS A 168 3.79 -4.25 13.85
C LYS A 168 5.01 -3.33 13.77
N ASP A 169 5.81 -3.41 12.71
CA ASP A 169 6.95 -2.51 12.51
C ASP A 169 6.48 -1.09 12.22
N ALA A 170 5.40 -0.93 11.45
CA ALA A 170 4.76 0.36 11.18
C ALA A 170 4.18 1.01 12.45
N GLU A 171 3.48 0.27 13.30
CA GLU A 171 2.97 0.76 14.59
C GLU A 171 4.11 1.27 15.49
N ARG A 172 5.20 0.51 15.54
CA ARG A 172 6.40 0.93 16.28
C ARG A 172 7.00 2.19 15.69
N LEU A 173 7.10 2.28 14.35
CA LEU A 173 7.56 3.46 13.65
C LEU A 173 6.69 4.68 13.96
N LEU A 174 5.37 4.55 13.89
CA LEU A 174 4.42 5.63 14.16
C LEU A 174 4.44 6.12 15.60
N THR A 175 4.84 5.26 16.56
CA THR A 175 5.07 5.69 17.96
C THR A 175 6.27 6.64 18.06
N ILE A 176 7.28 6.48 17.22
CA ILE A 176 8.53 7.25 17.23
C ILE A 176 8.43 8.46 16.31
N ALA A 177 7.85 8.25 15.13
CA ALA A 177 7.74 9.23 14.06
C ALA A 177 6.30 9.28 13.51
N PRO A 178 5.36 9.95 14.21
CA PRO A 178 3.94 9.98 13.82
C PRO A 178 3.65 10.59 12.45
N HIS A 179 4.60 11.33 11.88
CA HIS A 179 4.49 11.96 10.56
C HIS A 179 5.11 11.13 9.43
N MET A 180 5.43 9.88 9.68
CA MET A 180 5.80 8.93 8.64
C MET A 180 4.52 8.36 7.99
N ASP A 181 3.85 9.20 7.20
CA ASP A 181 2.49 8.95 6.70
C ASP A 181 2.39 7.71 5.79
N ASP A 182 3.49 7.29 5.17
CA ASP A 182 3.58 6.03 4.43
C ASP A 182 3.37 4.79 5.31
N ALA A 183 3.73 4.86 6.59
CA ALA A 183 3.62 3.72 7.50
C ALA A 183 2.17 3.37 7.83
N TYR A 184 1.24 4.34 7.74
CA TYR A 184 -0.18 4.07 7.94
C TYR A 184 -0.76 3.09 6.92
N LEU A 185 -0.12 2.92 5.75
CA LEU A 185 -0.57 1.96 4.77
C LEU A 185 -0.53 0.51 5.30
N ALA A 186 0.55 0.14 5.98
CA ALA A 186 0.70 -1.22 6.51
C ALA A 186 -0.34 -1.52 7.59
N VAL A 187 -0.55 -0.59 8.54
CA VAL A 187 -1.56 -0.70 9.60
C VAL A 187 -2.97 -0.70 8.99
N GLY A 188 -3.22 0.23 8.08
CA GLY A 188 -4.52 0.38 7.42
C GLY A 188 -4.91 -0.83 6.58
N LEU A 189 -3.95 -1.41 5.85
CA LEU A 189 -4.21 -2.58 5.02
C LEU A 189 -4.51 -3.82 5.87
N GLU A 190 -3.77 -4.06 6.98
CA GLU A 190 -4.08 -5.14 7.90
C GLU A 190 -5.49 -4.99 8.45
N ASN A 191 -5.82 -3.84 9.02
CA ASN A 191 -7.13 -3.54 9.58
C ASN A 191 -8.25 -3.71 8.56
N TYR A 192 -8.03 -3.27 7.33
CA TYR A 192 -9.00 -3.41 6.24
C TYR A 192 -9.22 -4.88 5.88
N ILE A 193 -8.16 -5.64 5.60
CA ILE A 193 -8.26 -7.05 5.21
C ILE A 193 -8.91 -7.89 6.30
N LEU A 194 -8.48 -7.72 7.56
CA LEU A 194 -9.05 -8.45 8.69
C LEU A 194 -10.50 -8.03 8.97
N GLY A 195 -10.81 -6.75 8.77
CA GLY A 195 -12.16 -6.21 8.92
C GLY A 195 -13.18 -6.75 7.92
N LEU A 196 -12.74 -7.25 6.77
CA LEU A 196 -13.59 -7.89 5.76
C LEU A 196 -13.96 -9.34 6.12
N LYS A 197 -13.28 -9.97 7.11
CA LYS A 197 -13.58 -11.35 7.50
C LYS A 197 -14.95 -11.46 8.19
N PRO A 198 -15.63 -12.62 8.11
CA PRO A 198 -16.90 -12.85 8.80
C PRO A 198 -16.80 -12.60 10.32
N ALA A 199 -17.88 -12.15 10.95
CA ALA A 199 -17.91 -11.77 12.36
C ALA A 199 -17.31 -12.81 13.33
N PRO A 200 -17.57 -14.13 13.20
CA PRO A 200 -16.94 -15.12 14.09
C PRO A 200 -15.41 -15.17 13.96
N VAL A 201 -14.90 -14.99 12.73
CA VAL A 201 -13.45 -14.98 12.48
C VAL A 201 -12.82 -13.72 13.06
N ARG A 202 -13.46 -12.55 12.88
CA ARG A 202 -13.00 -11.29 13.49
C ARG A 202 -12.93 -11.37 15.01
N TRP A 203 -13.97 -11.98 15.63
CA TRP A 203 -13.98 -12.17 17.08
C TRP A 203 -12.80 -13.04 17.56
N LEU A 204 -12.50 -14.13 16.84
CA LEU A 204 -11.35 -14.98 17.14
C LEU A 204 -10.02 -14.24 16.96
N LEU A 205 -9.88 -13.45 15.90
CA LEU A 205 -8.70 -12.63 15.64
C LEU A 205 -8.50 -11.55 16.71
N ALA A 206 -9.57 -10.92 17.17
CA ALA A 206 -9.53 -9.94 18.26
C ALA A 206 -8.97 -10.51 19.58
N LEU A 207 -9.18 -11.81 19.87
CA LEU A 207 -8.57 -12.48 21.02
C LEU A 207 -7.03 -12.57 20.93
N THR A 208 -6.47 -12.45 19.74
CA THR A 208 -5.01 -12.42 19.50
C THR A 208 -4.44 -10.99 19.48
N GLY A 209 -5.25 -9.98 19.81
CA GLY A 209 -4.87 -8.57 19.80
C GLY A 209 -4.87 -7.94 18.40
N ALA A 210 -5.42 -8.62 17.37
CA ALA A 210 -5.54 -8.04 16.04
C ALA A 210 -6.72 -7.06 15.99
N GLU A 211 -6.48 -5.84 15.50
CA GLU A 211 -7.55 -4.91 15.15
C GLU A 211 -8.24 -5.38 13.87
N THR A 212 -9.56 -5.36 13.87
CA THR A 212 -10.38 -5.86 12.75
C THR A 212 -11.42 -4.83 12.33
N ASN A 213 -10.97 -3.60 12.09
CA ASN A 213 -11.84 -2.47 11.77
C ASN A 213 -11.59 -1.95 10.35
N ALA A 214 -12.37 -2.43 9.37
CA ALA A 214 -12.23 -2.01 7.98
C ALA A 214 -12.41 -0.50 7.76
N ALA A 215 -13.23 0.18 8.57
CA ALA A 215 -13.42 1.62 8.46
C ALA A 215 -12.17 2.39 8.91
N LEU A 216 -11.54 1.95 10.01
CA LEU A 216 -10.26 2.49 10.48
C LEU A 216 -9.17 2.22 9.44
N GLY A 217 -9.10 0.98 8.92
CA GLY A 217 -8.14 0.63 7.87
C GLY A 217 -8.25 1.51 6.62
N LYS A 218 -9.49 1.84 6.18
CA LYS A 218 -9.68 2.79 5.07
C LYS A 218 -9.19 4.19 5.39
N ARG A 219 -9.46 4.68 6.61
CA ARG A 219 -9.01 6.00 7.06
C ARG A 219 -7.47 6.10 7.04
N ASP A 220 -6.78 5.06 7.52
CA ASP A 220 -5.33 5.01 7.55
C ASP A 220 -4.76 4.95 6.12
N MET A 221 -5.37 4.17 5.23
CA MET A 221 -5.02 4.20 3.80
C MET A 221 -5.29 5.58 3.15
N GLU A 222 -6.36 6.29 3.55
CA GLU A 222 -6.65 7.66 3.07
C GLU A 222 -5.60 8.66 3.56
N LEU A 223 -5.06 8.47 4.77
CA LEU A 223 -3.96 9.28 5.28
C LEU A 223 -2.71 9.09 4.42
N THR A 224 -2.28 7.85 4.17
CA THR A 224 -1.17 7.59 3.25
C THR A 224 -1.46 8.11 1.84
N ALA A 225 -2.67 7.92 1.32
CA ALA A 225 -3.05 8.38 -0.02
C ALA A 225 -2.95 9.91 -0.21
N SER A 226 -3.12 10.68 0.89
CA SER A 226 -3.10 12.14 0.87
C SER A 226 -1.79 12.77 1.33
N GLN A 227 -1.02 12.10 2.18
CA GLN A 227 0.17 12.66 2.84
C GLN A 227 1.42 11.77 2.73
N GLY A 228 1.28 10.51 2.34
CA GLY A 228 2.39 9.59 2.15
C GLY A 228 3.34 10.08 1.05
N HIS A 229 4.60 9.80 1.20
CA HIS A 229 5.65 10.24 0.26
C HIS A 229 5.87 9.23 -0.87
N TYR A 230 6.22 8.00 -0.54
CA TYR A 230 6.50 6.94 -1.52
C TYR A 230 5.27 6.09 -1.88
N LEU A 231 4.39 5.86 -0.92
CA LEU A 231 3.29 4.90 -1.05
C LEU A 231 1.94 5.54 -1.37
N ALA A 232 1.85 6.87 -1.47
CA ALA A 232 0.60 7.56 -1.78
C ALA A 232 -0.08 7.05 -3.08
N PRO A 233 0.64 6.82 -4.20
CA PRO A 233 0.02 6.27 -5.41
C PRO A 233 -0.51 4.85 -5.21
N PHE A 234 0.21 4.01 -4.47
CA PHE A 234 -0.23 2.65 -4.19
C PHE A 234 -1.44 2.62 -3.24
N ALA A 235 -1.44 3.46 -2.20
CA ALA A 235 -2.59 3.62 -1.31
C ALA A 235 -3.85 4.09 -2.06
N ARG A 236 -3.71 5.02 -3.02
CA ARG A 236 -4.80 5.45 -3.90
C ARG A 236 -5.33 4.28 -4.75
N LEU A 237 -4.45 3.46 -5.32
CA LEU A 237 -4.88 2.28 -6.07
C LEU A 237 -5.68 1.31 -5.20
N LEU A 238 -5.22 1.01 -3.99
CA LEU A 238 -5.95 0.16 -3.03
C LEU A 238 -7.30 0.75 -2.62
N LEU A 239 -7.37 2.08 -2.45
CA LEU A 239 -8.65 2.77 -2.17
C LEU A 239 -9.60 2.73 -3.37
N ALA A 240 -9.10 2.77 -4.61
CA ALA A 240 -9.94 2.57 -5.79
C ALA A 240 -10.55 1.15 -5.81
N VAL A 241 -9.75 0.13 -5.50
CA VAL A 241 -10.22 -1.25 -5.34
C VAL A 241 -11.29 -1.33 -4.23
N ALA A 242 -11.01 -0.75 -3.05
CA ALA A 242 -11.96 -0.73 -1.94
C ALA A 242 -13.28 -0.02 -2.32
N ALA A 243 -13.20 1.07 -3.11
CA ALA A 243 -14.39 1.77 -3.60
C ALA A 243 -15.21 0.92 -4.57
N LEU A 244 -14.59 0.13 -5.46
CA LEU A 244 -15.28 -0.79 -6.36
C LEU A 244 -15.99 -1.90 -5.57
N ARG A 245 -15.34 -2.50 -4.58
CA ARG A 245 -15.97 -3.48 -3.68
C ARG A 245 -17.18 -2.92 -2.94
N ASP A 246 -17.13 -1.64 -2.58
CA ASP A 246 -18.25 -0.92 -1.94
C ASP A 246 -19.31 -0.45 -2.96
N LYS A 247 -19.15 -0.74 -4.26
CA LYS A 247 -20.01 -0.26 -5.36
C LYS A 247 -20.05 1.28 -5.50
N LYS A 248 -18.98 1.95 -5.06
CA LYS A 248 -18.78 3.40 -5.17
C LYS A 248 -18.03 3.74 -6.45
N ASN A 249 -18.60 3.41 -7.61
CA ASN A 249 -17.94 3.51 -8.91
C ASN A 249 -17.42 4.92 -9.22
N ASP A 250 -18.14 5.98 -8.86
CA ASP A 250 -17.71 7.36 -9.12
C ASP A 250 -16.45 7.71 -8.33
N ARG A 251 -16.33 7.22 -7.08
CA ARG A 251 -15.12 7.41 -6.29
C ARG A 251 -13.92 6.67 -6.89
N ALA A 252 -14.12 5.43 -7.32
CA ALA A 252 -13.09 4.66 -8.00
C ALA A 252 -12.62 5.36 -9.29
N ARG A 253 -13.57 5.87 -10.11
CA ARG A 253 -13.24 6.65 -11.32
C ARG A 253 -12.40 7.89 -11.00
N GLN A 254 -12.79 8.67 -10.01
CA GLN A 254 -12.03 9.87 -9.59
C GLN A 254 -10.59 9.54 -9.22
N ILE A 255 -10.38 8.50 -8.41
CA ILE A 255 -9.06 8.08 -7.97
C ILE A 255 -8.22 7.58 -9.17
N LEU A 256 -8.77 6.70 -10.00
CA LEU A 256 -8.06 6.16 -11.16
C LEU A 256 -7.75 7.24 -12.21
N ALA A 257 -8.64 8.23 -12.37
CA ALA A 257 -8.40 9.37 -13.25
C ALA A 257 -7.24 10.23 -12.75
N SER A 258 -7.15 10.47 -11.45
CA SER A 258 -6.02 11.20 -10.85
C SER A 258 -4.70 10.46 -11.04
N LEU A 259 -4.69 9.12 -10.85
CA LEU A 259 -3.50 8.30 -11.07
C LEU A 259 -3.09 8.27 -12.56
N ALA A 260 -4.05 8.19 -13.48
CA ALA A 260 -3.78 8.23 -14.91
C ALA A 260 -3.19 9.57 -15.37
N ALA A 261 -3.62 10.68 -14.78
CA ALA A 261 -3.08 12.00 -15.05
C ALA A 261 -1.66 12.18 -14.50
N GLU A 262 -1.37 11.65 -13.33
CA GLU A 262 -0.08 11.74 -12.66
C GLU A 262 0.98 10.80 -13.27
N PHE A 263 0.55 9.60 -13.70
CA PHE A 263 1.41 8.56 -14.26
C PHE A 263 0.97 8.18 -15.70
N PRO A 264 1.18 9.08 -16.68
CA PRO A 264 0.61 8.92 -18.03
C PRO A 264 1.21 7.74 -18.82
N ASN A 265 2.41 7.27 -18.47
CA ASN A 265 3.05 6.12 -19.11
C ASN A 265 2.52 4.77 -18.57
N ASN A 266 1.71 4.79 -17.50
CA ASN A 266 1.10 3.59 -16.96
C ASN A 266 -0.29 3.34 -17.58
N PRO A 267 -0.43 2.41 -18.53
CA PRO A 267 -1.72 2.15 -19.18
C PRO A 267 -2.72 1.42 -18.25
N LEU A 268 -2.29 0.92 -17.10
CA LEU A 268 -3.15 0.21 -16.15
C LEU A 268 -4.34 1.09 -15.74
N TYR A 269 -4.07 2.31 -15.30
CA TYR A 269 -5.12 3.20 -14.78
C TYR A 269 -6.17 3.55 -15.83
N ALA A 270 -5.75 3.86 -17.06
CA ALA A 270 -6.67 4.14 -18.17
C ALA A 270 -7.49 2.90 -18.56
N ARG A 271 -6.86 1.70 -18.56
CA ARG A 271 -7.58 0.44 -18.83
C ARG A 271 -8.63 0.16 -17.75
N GLN A 272 -8.31 0.38 -16.48
CA GLN A 272 -9.24 0.16 -15.39
C GLN A 272 -10.41 1.16 -15.42
N LEU A 273 -10.15 2.44 -15.75
CA LEU A 273 -11.20 3.43 -15.96
C LEU A 273 -12.20 3.01 -17.04
N ALA A 274 -11.73 2.43 -18.14
CA ALA A 274 -12.59 2.00 -19.23
C ALA A 274 -13.51 0.82 -18.86
N LYS A 275 -13.15 0.03 -17.83
CA LYS A 275 -13.96 -1.11 -17.35
C LYS A 275 -15.08 -0.70 -16.40
N ILE A 276 -14.95 0.41 -15.69
CA ILE A 276 -15.92 0.86 -14.70
C ILE A 276 -17.12 1.49 -15.45
N ARG A 277 -18.28 0.85 -15.38
CA ARG A 277 -19.55 1.31 -15.97
C ARG A 277 -20.32 2.20 -15.01
#